data_e4c992101a9e823a6404b95c966d4a07
#
_entry.id   e4c992101a9e823a6404b95c966d4a07
#
_cell.length_a   1.000
_cell.length_b   1.000
_cell.length_c   1.000
_cell.angle_alpha   90.00
_cell.angle_beta   90.00
_cell.angle_gamma   90.00
#
_symmetry.space_group_name_H-M   'P 1'
#
loop_
_entity.id
_entity.type
_entity.pdbx_description
1 polymer ?
#
loop_
_entity_poly.entity_id
_entity_poly.type
_entity_poly.pdbx_seq_one_letter_code
_entity_poly.pdbx_strand_id
1 'polypeptide(L)'
;YIDASKLFEPDYGLNLNRLDIPVNPYEVFKCDVPNMSTSLYFVVNDAFYNKSLTKPQLPEGVLLGSLKELSEQHPALVKKYYGKLADTAKDGITAFNTTFAQDGFMLYVPKGAVIDKPIQLVNILRADVNFMVNRRILIVLEDGAQARLLVCDHAMDNVNFLSTQVIEAHIG
;
A
#
# COMPACT_ATOMS: atom_id res chain seq x y z
N TYR A 1 -10.38 -14.42 18.76
CA TYR A 1 -9.29 -13.45 18.86
C TYR A 1 -7.97 -14.19 18.74
N ILE A 2 -7.05 -13.70 17.91
CA ILE A 2 -5.70 -14.24 17.74
C ILE A 2 -4.78 -13.38 18.61
N ASP A 3 -4.01 -14.02 19.49
CA ASP A 3 -2.96 -13.34 20.25
C ASP A 3 -1.74 -13.14 19.33
N ALA A 4 -1.49 -11.90 18.95
CA ALA A 4 -0.38 -11.51 18.08
C ALA A 4 0.85 -11.02 18.87
N SER A 5 0.83 -11.06 20.22
CA SER A 5 1.91 -10.51 21.06
C SER A 5 3.28 -11.10 20.69
N LYS A 6 3.34 -12.41 20.45
CA LYS A 6 4.59 -13.12 20.07
C LYS A 6 5.21 -12.64 18.75
N LEU A 7 4.42 -12.05 17.86
CA LEU A 7 4.94 -11.50 16.60
C LEU A 7 5.75 -10.23 16.83
N PHE A 8 5.56 -9.56 17.99
CA PHE A 8 6.24 -8.33 18.34
C PHE A 8 7.39 -8.53 19.35
N GLU A 9 7.64 -9.77 19.80
CA GLU A 9 8.77 -10.07 20.72
C GLU A 9 10.15 -9.89 20.08
N PRO A 10 10.39 -10.28 18.80
CA PRO A 10 11.69 -10.06 18.18
C PRO A 10 11.97 -8.58 17.96
N ASP A 11 13.25 -8.21 18.08
CA ASP A 11 13.70 -6.85 17.75
C ASP A 11 13.81 -6.72 16.22
N TYR A 12 12.82 -6.05 15.63
CA TYR A 12 12.83 -5.72 14.20
C TYR A 12 13.44 -4.34 13.90
N GLY A 13 13.78 -3.58 14.95
CA GLY A 13 14.14 -2.18 14.81
C GLY A 13 12.97 -1.30 14.30
N LEU A 14 12.87 -0.10 14.84
CA LEU A 14 11.96 0.93 14.32
C LEU A 14 12.69 1.76 13.27
N ASN A 15 12.36 1.58 12.02
CA ASN A 15 12.86 2.45 10.96
C ASN A 15 12.04 3.73 10.91
N LEU A 16 12.38 4.68 11.76
CA LEU A 16 11.79 6.03 11.75
C LEU A 16 12.40 6.91 10.65
N ASN A 17 13.62 6.58 10.23
CA ASN A 17 14.29 7.24 9.11
C ASN A 17 14.22 6.30 7.91
N ARG A 18 13.43 6.65 6.90
CA ARG A 18 13.35 5.87 5.67
C ARG A 18 14.74 5.62 5.11
N LEU A 19 15.15 4.37 5.14
CA LEU A 19 16.30 3.92 4.37
C LEU A 19 15.83 3.78 2.92
N ASP A 20 16.35 4.63 2.05
CA ASP A 20 16.17 4.48 0.61
C ASP A 20 17.00 3.28 0.16
N ILE A 21 16.37 2.11 0.09
CA ILE A 21 17.02 0.89 -0.39
C ILE A 21 16.90 0.91 -1.90
N PRO A 22 18.02 1.01 -2.64
CA PRO A 22 17.99 1.08 -4.09
C PRO A 22 17.56 -0.27 -4.67
N VAL A 23 16.28 -0.39 -4.99
CA VAL A 23 15.69 -1.54 -5.68
C VAL A 23 14.99 -1.05 -6.92
N ASN A 24 15.29 -1.66 -8.07
CA ASN A 24 14.43 -1.54 -9.23
C ASN A 24 13.40 -2.69 -9.20
N PRO A 25 12.16 -2.45 -8.79
CA PRO A 25 11.18 -3.51 -8.62
C PRO A 25 10.85 -4.23 -9.95
N TYR A 26 11.02 -3.57 -11.09
CA TYR A 26 10.79 -4.18 -12.41
C TYR A 26 11.83 -5.25 -12.78
N GLU A 27 13.03 -5.18 -12.21
CA GLU A 27 14.10 -6.17 -12.46
C GLU A 27 13.96 -7.40 -11.57
N VAL A 28 13.37 -7.23 -10.39
CA VAL A 28 13.31 -8.27 -9.36
C VAL A 28 11.96 -8.95 -9.27
N PHE A 29 10.90 -8.27 -9.68
CA PHE A 29 9.55 -8.83 -9.65
C PHE A 29 9.35 -9.82 -10.79
N LYS A 30 9.12 -11.08 -10.43
CA LYS A 30 8.66 -12.13 -11.33
C LYS A 30 7.30 -12.60 -10.85
N CYS A 31 6.27 -12.34 -11.61
CA CYS A 31 4.93 -12.84 -11.31
C CYS A 31 4.74 -14.22 -11.96
N ASP A 32 4.45 -15.22 -11.16
CA ASP A 32 4.12 -16.57 -11.64
C ASP A 32 2.66 -16.69 -12.12
N VAL A 33 1.88 -15.60 -12.05
CA VAL A 33 0.51 -15.58 -12.56
C VAL A 33 0.56 -15.35 -14.07
N PRO A 34 0.29 -16.37 -14.89
CA PRO A 34 0.43 -16.27 -16.32
C PRO A 34 -0.60 -15.34 -16.94
N ASN A 35 -0.13 -14.47 -17.86
CA ASN A 35 -0.94 -13.70 -18.81
C ASN A 35 -1.95 -12.68 -18.24
N MET A 36 -1.75 -12.18 -17.03
CA MET A 36 -2.56 -11.04 -16.57
C MET A 36 -2.00 -9.74 -17.13
N SER A 37 -2.73 -9.17 -18.13
CA SER A 37 -2.45 -7.80 -18.55
C SER A 37 -2.91 -6.83 -17.47
N THR A 38 -2.03 -6.47 -16.54
CA THR A 38 -2.30 -5.55 -15.44
C THR A 38 -1.49 -4.27 -15.56
N SER A 39 -1.94 -3.20 -14.89
CA SER A 39 -1.13 -2.02 -14.64
C SER A 39 -0.36 -2.23 -13.33
N LEU A 40 0.97 -2.36 -13.43
CA LEU A 40 1.84 -2.66 -12.29
C LEU A 40 2.19 -1.39 -11.53
N TYR A 41 2.03 -1.46 -10.21
CA TYR A 41 2.49 -0.46 -9.24
C TYR A 41 3.21 -1.16 -8.09
N PHE A 42 4.20 -0.50 -7.51
CA PHE A 42 5.03 -1.08 -6.48
C PHE A 42 5.05 -0.24 -5.22
N VAL A 43 5.07 -0.94 -4.09
CA VAL A 43 5.43 -0.38 -2.79
C VAL A 43 6.66 -1.15 -2.30
N VAL A 44 7.76 -0.47 -2.11
CA VAL A 44 8.99 -1.08 -1.56
C VAL A 44 9.04 -0.75 -0.07
N ASN A 45 8.98 -1.77 0.75
CA ASN A 45 8.75 -1.67 2.19
C ASN A 45 7.44 -0.91 2.47
N ASP A 46 7.47 0.35 2.87
CA ASP A 46 6.31 1.21 3.08
C ASP A 46 6.21 2.36 2.05
N ALA A 47 7.22 2.53 1.19
CA ALA A 47 7.29 3.62 0.24
C ALA A 47 6.70 3.27 -1.12
N PHE A 48 5.78 4.10 -1.62
CA PHE A 48 5.31 3.98 -3.00
C PHE A 48 6.44 4.28 -3.99
N TYR A 49 6.60 3.42 -5.00
CA TYR A 49 7.66 3.54 -5.99
C TYR A 49 7.24 4.42 -7.17
N ASN A 50 7.71 5.67 -7.16
CA ASN A 50 7.33 6.69 -8.15
C ASN A 50 8.09 6.62 -9.49
N LYS A 51 9.15 5.81 -9.58
CA LYS A 51 9.99 5.70 -10.79
C LYS A 51 9.43 4.71 -11.81
N SER A 52 8.12 4.77 -12.09
CA SER A 52 7.50 3.91 -13.11
C SER A 52 7.97 4.29 -14.51
N LEU A 53 8.39 3.29 -15.29
CA LEU A 53 8.82 3.46 -16.68
C LEU A 53 7.66 3.83 -17.62
N THR A 54 6.45 3.47 -17.25
CA THR A 54 5.23 3.78 -18.00
C THR A 54 4.12 4.20 -17.04
N LYS A 55 3.64 5.43 -17.16
CA LYS A 55 2.42 5.86 -16.45
C LYS A 55 1.22 5.38 -17.29
N PRO A 56 0.43 4.41 -16.81
CA PRO A 56 -0.79 4.04 -17.53
C PRO A 56 -1.71 5.25 -17.59
N GLN A 57 -2.42 5.38 -18.70
CA GLN A 57 -3.42 6.43 -18.86
C GLN A 57 -4.63 6.06 -18.00
N LEU A 58 -4.85 6.80 -16.94
CA LEU A 58 -6.00 6.66 -16.06
C LEU A 58 -7.12 7.61 -16.49
N PRO A 59 -8.39 7.26 -16.25
CA PRO A 59 -9.50 8.19 -16.48
C PRO A 59 -9.32 9.51 -15.74
N GLU A 60 -9.93 10.56 -16.26
CA GLU A 60 -9.89 11.90 -15.65
C GLU A 60 -10.40 11.88 -14.20
N GLY A 61 -9.70 12.57 -13.32
CA GLY A 61 -10.03 12.67 -11.90
C GLY A 61 -9.62 11.47 -11.05
N VAL A 62 -9.11 10.38 -11.64
CA VAL A 62 -8.55 9.27 -10.87
C VAL A 62 -7.23 9.70 -10.24
N LEU A 63 -7.09 9.47 -8.94
CA LEU A 63 -5.85 9.67 -8.20
C LEU A 63 -5.30 8.30 -7.77
N LEU A 64 -4.04 8.06 -8.08
CA LEU A 64 -3.36 6.83 -7.73
C LEU A 64 -1.88 7.11 -7.41
N GLY A 65 -1.42 6.65 -6.26
CA GLY A 65 -0.01 6.84 -5.89
C GLY A 65 0.28 6.69 -4.40
N SER A 66 1.33 7.37 -3.96
CA SER A 66 1.71 7.46 -2.55
C SER A 66 0.58 8.07 -1.73
N LEU A 67 0.18 7.37 -0.67
CA LEU A 67 -0.83 7.90 0.26
C LEU A 67 -0.32 9.18 0.93
N LYS A 68 0.97 9.24 1.27
CA LYS A 68 1.59 10.43 1.86
C LYS A 68 1.51 11.62 0.89
N GLU A 69 2.02 11.47 -0.34
CA GLU A 69 2.01 12.56 -1.33
C GLU A 69 0.58 13.04 -1.64
N LEU A 70 -0.36 12.10 -1.81
CA LEU A 70 -1.75 12.44 -2.06
C LEU A 70 -2.43 13.09 -0.85
N SER A 71 -2.01 12.77 0.38
CA SER A 71 -2.50 13.46 1.58
C SER A 71 -2.05 14.92 1.66
N GLU A 72 -0.87 15.22 1.14
CA GLU A 72 -0.34 16.57 1.05
C GLU A 72 -0.99 17.38 -0.09
N GLN A 73 -1.25 16.74 -1.23
CA GLN A 73 -1.86 17.36 -2.41
C GLN A 73 -3.38 17.51 -2.29
N HIS A 74 -4.05 16.56 -1.65
CA HIS A 74 -5.51 16.49 -1.51
C HIS A 74 -5.97 16.26 -0.07
N PRO A 75 -5.57 17.13 0.90
CA PRO A 75 -5.77 16.88 2.33
C PRO A 75 -7.25 16.74 2.72
N ALA A 76 -8.13 17.51 2.10
CA ALA A 76 -9.57 17.43 2.39
C ALA A 76 -10.18 16.08 1.97
N LEU A 77 -9.76 15.55 0.81
CA LEU A 77 -10.20 14.26 0.30
C LEU A 77 -9.72 13.13 1.23
N VAL A 78 -8.42 13.10 1.54
CA VAL A 78 -7.87 12.05 2.40
C VAL A 78 -8.50 12.09 3.80
N LYS A 79 -8.64 13.27 4.40
CA LYS A 79 -9.28 13.45 5.71
C LYS A 79 -10.73 12.94 5.76
N LYS A 80 -11.45 13.01 4.62
CA LYS A 80 -12.82 12.52 4.53
C LYS A 80 -12.92 11.01 4.72
N TYR A 81 -11.90 10.25 4.27
CA TYR A 81 -11.98 8.79 4.19
C TYR A 81 -10.98 8.06 5.10
N TYR A 82 -9.77 8.58 5.28
CA TYR A 82 -8.72 7.93 6.06
C TYR A 82 -9.10 7.78 7.53
N GLY A 83 -8.90 6.58 8.07
CA GLY A 83 -9.19 6.27 9.48
C GLY A 83 -10.68 6.25 9.83
N LYS A 84 -11.57 6.09 8.84
CA LYS A 84 -13.03 6.07 9.09
C LYS A 84 -13.59 4.65 9.26
N LEU A 85 -12.94 3.66 8.68
CA LEU A 85 -13.34 2.25 8.79
C LEU A 85 -12.43 1.46 9.74
N ALA A 86 -11.16 1.80 9.80
CA ALA A 86 -10.18 1.17 10.66
C ALA A 86 -10.24 1.76 12.07
N ASP A 87 -10.96 1.08 12.98
CA ASP A 87 -11.16 1.53 14.36
C ASP A 87 -9.95 1.17 15.24
N THR A 88 -9.12 2.17 15.54
CA THR A 88 -7.93 2.03 16.38
C THR A 88 -8.26 1.75 17.85
N ALA A 89 -9.48 2.01 18.31
CA ALA A 89 -9.88 1.75 19.69
C ALA A 89 -10.22 0.27 19.95
N LYS A 90 -10.52 -0.48 18.88
CA LYS A 90 -10.95 -1.88 18.97
C LYS A 90 -9.86 -2.89 18.61
N ASP A 91 -8.84 -2.47 17.89
CA ASP A 91 -7.78 -3.36 17.42
C ASP A 91 -6.39 -2.76 17.59
N GLY A 92 -5.57 -3.43 18.41
CA GLY A 92 -4.21 -2.99 18.72
C GLY A 92 -3.26 -2.99 17.53
N ILE A 93 -3.44 -3.91 16.57
CA ILE A 93 -2.62 -3.95 15.34
C ILE A 93 -2.97 -2.75 14.45
N THR A 94 -4.26 -2.43 14.33
CA THR A 94 -4.72 -1.23 13.62
C THR A 94 -4.18 0.05 14.26
N ALA A 95 -4.19 0.13 15.61
CA ALA A 95 -3.64 1.27 16.34
C ALA A 95 -2.12 1.40 16.11
N PHE A 96 -1.40 0.28 16.21
CA PHE A 96 0.03 0.21 15.96
C PHE A 96 0.37 0.64 14.51
N ASN A 97 -0.30 0.05 13.51
CA ASN A 97 -0.12 0.43 12.11
C ASN A 97 -0.39 1.93 11.90
N THR A 98 -1.48 2.46 12.46
CA THR A 98 -1.84 3.88 12.31
C THR A 98 -0.78 4.80 12.90
N THR A 99 -0.12 4.38 13.98
CA THR A 99 0.94 5.17 14.63
C THR A 99 2.23 5.19 13.81
N PHE A 100 2.59 4.08 13.19
CA PHE A 100 3.90 3.89 12.57
C PHE A 100 3.89 3.89 11.03
N ALA A 101 2.73 3.81 10.37
CA ALA A 101 2.66 3.89 8.92
C ALA A 101 3.11 5.28 8.43
N GLN A 102 4.15 5.29 7.58
CA GLN A 102 4.71 6.52 7.03
C GLN A 102 4.19 6.82 5.63
N ASP A 103 3.79 5.77 4.90
CA ASP A 103 3.24 5.85 3.55
C ASP A 103 2.43 4.59 3.23
N GLY A 104 2.20 4.37 1.97
CA GLY A 104 1.48 3.23 1.41
C GLY A 104 0.90 3.58 0.05
N PHE A 105 -0.33 3.17 -0.18
CA PHE A 105 -0.98 3.32 -1.48
C PHE A 105 -2.36 3.95 -1.33
N MET A 106 -2.70 4.84 -2.24
CA MET A 106 -4.06 5.37 -2.38
C MET A 106 -4.56 5.21 -3.80
N LEU A 107 -5.80 4.76 -3.92
CA LEU A 107 -6.60 4.77 -5.14
C LEU A 107 -7.91 5.52 -4.87
N TYR A 108 -8.14 6.60 -5.61
CA TYR A 108 -9.42 7.29 -5.65
C TYR A 108 -9.97 7.26 -7.06
N VAL A 109 -11.20 6.79 -7.23
CA VAL A 109 -11.90 6.71 -8.50
C VAL A 109 -13.17 7.53 -8.38
N PRO A 110 -13.31 8.65 -9.12
CA PRO A 110 -14.47 9.53 -9.04
C PRO A 110 -15.71 8.86 -9.59
N LYS A 111 -16.86 9.45 -9.27
CA LYS A 111 -18.20 8.98 -9.66
C LYS A 111 -18.28 8.59 -11.13
N GLY A 112 -18.74 7.37 -11.38
CA GLY A 112 -18.96 6.82 -12.72
C GLY A 112 -17.71 6.50 -13.53
N ALA A 113 -16.51 6.77 -13.02
CA ALA A 113 -15.29 6.45 -13.74
C ALA A 113 -14.99 4.94 -13.68
N VAL A 114 -14.49 4.39 -14.79
CA VAL A 114 -14.19 2.96 -14.92
C VAL A 114 -12.71 2.78 -15.26
N ILE A 115 -12.01 1.99 -14.48
CA ILE A 115 -10.63 1.56 -14.76
C ILE A 115 -10.69 0.16 -15.37
N ASP A 116 -10.60 0.10 -16.70
CA ASP A 116 -10.76 -1.15 -17.45
C ASP A 116 -9.64 -2.15 -17.16
N LYS A 117 -8.39 -1.66 -17.13
CA LYS A 117 -7.22 -2.51 -16.91
C LYS A 117 -7.03 -2.75 -15.41
N PRO A 118 -6.95 -4.01 -14.95
CA PRO A 118 -6.72 -4.29 -13.55
C PRO A 118 -5.43 -3.64 -13.03
N ILE A 119 -5.50 -3.08 -11.83
CA ILE A 119 -4.35 -2.56 -11.11
C ILE A 119 -3.74 -3.71 -10.32
N GLN A 120 -2.44 -3.91 -10.44
CA GLN A 120 -1.69 -4.85 -9.61
C GLN A 120 -0.71 -4.07 -8.73
N LEU A 121 -0.99 -4.07 -7.44
CA LEU A 121 -0.13 -3.48 -6.42
C LEU A 121 0.77 -4.57 -5.86
N VAL A 122 2.05 -4.44 -6.09
CA VAL A 122 3.07 -5.38 -5.64
C VAL A 122 3.84 -4.76 -4.48
N ASN A 123 3.69 -5.35 -3.31
CA ASN A 123 4.44 -4.99 -2.12
C ASN A 123 5.73 -5.82 -2.09
N ILE A 124 6.88 -5.16 -2.06
CA ILE A 124 8.19 -5.79 -1.98
C ILE A 124 8.80 -5.49 -0.63
N LEU A 125 9.11 -6.53 0.14
CA LEU A 125 9.88 -6.44 1.38
C LEU A 125 11.36 -6.68 1.07
N ARG A 126 12.20 -5.70 1.39
CA ARG A 126 13.62 -5.75 1.20
C ARG A 126 14.38 -5.11 2.35
N ALA A 127 15.30 -5.84 2.97
CA ALA A 127 16.23 -5.32 3.97
C ALA A 127 17.43 -6.26 4.15
N ASP A 128 18.53 -5.72 4.66
CA ASP A 128 19.73 -6.47 4.99
C ASP A 128 19.75 -6.92 6.47
N VAL A 129 18.77 -6.50 7.24
CA VAL A 129 18.57 -6.80 8.67
C VAL A 129 17.11 -7.10 8.94
N ASN A 130 16.82 -7.68 10.10
CA ASN A 130 15.42 -7.82 10.55
C ASN A 130 14.72 -6.47 10.54
N PHE A 131 13.53 -6.41 9.98
CA PHE A 131 12.91 -5.15 9.64
C PHE A 131 11.39 -5.15 9.84
N MET A 132 10.86 -4.03 10.31
CA MET A 132 9.43 -3.84 10.47
C MET A 132 8.90 -2.83 9.45
N VAL A 133 7.79 -3.20 8.81
CA VAL A 133 7.10 -2.41 7.80
C VAL A 133 5.65 -2.20 8.19
N ASN A 134 5.20 -0.96 8.19
CA ASN A 134 3.82 -0.60 8.46
C ASN A 134 3.25 0.16 7.26
N ARG A 135 2.33 -0.47 6.52
CA ARG A 135 1.73 0.08 5.30
C ARG A 135 0.26 0.41 5.49
N ARG A 136 -0.17 1.44 4.79
CA ARG A 136 -1.58 1.82 4.72
C ARG A 136 -2.06 1.81 3.29
N ILE A 137 -3.24 1.24 3.05
CA ILE A 137 -3.90 1.27 1.73
C ILE A 137 -5.26 1.94 1.90
N LEU A 138 -5.51 2.99 1.14
CA LEU A 138 -6.79 3.67 1.08
C LEU A 138 -7.38 3.54 -0.32
N ILE A 139 -8.54 2.92 -0.43
CA ILE A 139 -9.29 2.74 -1.67
C ILE A 139 -10.61 3.49 -1.53
N VAL A 140 -10.88 4.35 -2.49
CA VAL A 140 -12.16 5.09 -2.57
C VAL A 140 -12.71 4.95 -3.98
N LEU A 141 -13.86 4.31 -4.11
CA LEU A 141 -14.65 4.27 -5.34
C LEU A 141 -15.96 5.01 -5.06
N GLU A 142 -16.20 6.13 -5.73
CA GLU A 142 -17.45 6.85 -5.60
C GLU A 142 -18.58 6.18 -6.38
N ASP A 143 -19.82 6.64 -6.24
CA ASP A 143 -21.03 6.06 -6.84
C ASP A 143 -20.83 5.63 -8.30
N GLY A 144 -21.05 4.36 -8.61
CA GLY A 144 -20.92 3.81 -9.95
C GLY A 144 -19.48 3.72 -10.50
N ALA A 145 -18.48 4.04 -9.70
CA ALA A 145 -17.09 3.85 -10.08
C ALA A 145 -16.71 2.36 -10.09
N GLN A 146 -15.79 1.98 -10.98
CA GLN A 146 -15.36 0.58 -11.11
C GLN A 146 -13.84 0.48 -11.21
N ALA A 147 -13.26 -0.45 -10.45
CA ALA A 147 -11.86 -0.82 -10.53
C ALA A 147 -11.66 -2.27 -10.11
N ARG A 148 -10.59 -2.89 -10.57
CA ARG A 148 -10.11 -4.20 -10.13
C ARG A 148 -8.72 -4.04 -9.56
N LEU A 149 -8.51 -4.46 -8.31
CA LEU A 149 -7.23 -4.37 -7.63
C LEU A 149 -6.78 -5.77 -7.20
N LEU A 150 -5.56 -6.11 -7.56
CA LEU A 150 -4.83 -7.28 -7.08
C LEU A 150 -3.68 -6.80 -6.20
N VAL A 151 -3.59 -7.29 -4.98
CA VAL A 151 -2.50 -6.98 -4.05
C VAL A 151 -1.65 -8.24 -3.86
N CYS A 152 -0.35 -8.10 -4.06
CA CYS A 152 0.63 -9.18 -3.92
C CYS A 152 1.73 -8.75 -2.95
N ASP A 153 2.20 -9.68 -2.11
CA ASP A 153 3.32 -9.48 -1.19
C ASP A 153 4.48 -10.41 -1.54
N HIS A 154 5.69 -9.83 -1.62
CA HIS A 154 6.92 -10.55 -1.89
C HIS A 154 8.00 -10.16 -0.89
N ALA A 155 8.65 -11.15 -0.28
CA ALA A 155 9.87 -10.97 0.49
C ALA A 155 11.06 -11.46 -0.35
N MET A 156 12.13 -10.67 -0.42
CA MET A 156 13.25 -10.93 -1.31
C MET A 156 14.49 -11.45 -0.59
N ASP A 157 14.60 -11.24 0.72
CA ASP A 157 15.79 -11.50 1.50
C ASP A 157 15.54 -12.53 2.61
N ASN A 158 16.57 -13.23 3.03
CA ASN A 158 16.52 -14.20 4.13
C ASN A 158 16.66 -13.51 5.50
N VAL A 159 15.81 -12.53 5.74
CA VAL A 159 15.69 -11.83 7.03
C VAL A 159 14.27 -11.92 7.56
N ASN A 160 14.09 -11.71 8.85
CA ASN A 160 12.76 -11.71 9.43
C ASN A 160 12.09 -10.35 9.19
N PHE A 161 10.90 -10.38 8.59
CA PHE A 161 10.06 -9.21 8.45
C PHE A 161 8.85 -9.31 9.35
N LEU A 162 8.53 -8.22 10.04
CA LEU A 162 7.20 -7.98 10.56
C LEU A 162 6.51 -6.97 9.68
N SER A 163 5.46 -7.38 8.96
CA SER A 163 4.68 -6.48 8.12
C SER A 163 3.27 -6.33 8.68
N THR A 164 2.88 -5.10 9.00
CA THR A 164 1.49 -4.76 9.26
C THR A 164 0.92 -3.98 8.08
N GLN A 165 -0.30 -4.33 7.67
CA GLN A 165 -1.00 -3.67 6.59
C GLN A 165 -2.46 -3.46 6.96
N VAL A 166 -2.93 -2.23 6.88
CA VAL A 166 -4.34 -1.90 7.05
C VAL A 166 -4.90 -1.36 5.75
N ILE A 167 -5.98 -1.98 5.28
CA ILE A 167 -6.68 -1.60 4.05
C ILE A 167 -8.05 -1.05 4.42
N GLU A 168 -8.33 0.18 4.02
CA GLU A 168 -9.65 0.79 4.10
C GLU A 168 -10.22 0.93 2.69
N ALA A 169 -11.40 0.38 2.45
CA ALA A 169 -12.08 0.46 1.16
C ALA A 169 -13.48 1.07 1.33
N HIS A 170 -13.65 2.25 0.77
CA HIS A 170 -14.93 2.96 0.68
C HIS A 170 -15.49 2.76 -0.72
N ILE A 171 -16.63 2.10 -0.81
CA ILE A 171 -17.29 1.76 -2.07
C ILE A 171 -18.69 2.39 -2.06
N GLY A 172 -18.93 3.31 -3.02
CA GLY A 172 -20.20 4.01 -3.21
C GLY A 172 -21.22 3.23 -4.02
#